data_1b83479fd08c12506f9b27be071cc47e
#
_entry.id   1b83479fd08c12506f9b27be071cc47e
#
_cell.length_a   1.000
_cell.length_b   1.000
_cell.length_c   1.000
_cell.angle_alpha   90.00
_cell.angle_beta   90.00
_cell.angle_gamma   90.00
#
_symmetry.space_group_name_H-M   'P 1'
#
loop_
_entity.id
_entity.type
_entity.pdbx_description
1 polymer ?
#
loop_
_entity_poly.entity_id
_entity_poly.type
_entity_poly.pdbx_seq_one_letter_code
_entity_poly.pdbx_strand_id
1 'polypeptide(L)'
;SFKKSIFHNSVNFSSVDFEAKELHLEIIPFYRTIFKSDVSFFNAYFHSLVNFRLATFYNGVDFGESEFSNIDLSGIEMKNDAKLINYETATFQLVNNRITGLYLKQYALKMNDSVNALKFTKMEMDAYRRYLISKLSTDETSGIALVKNKIDALLDLAILYLNKWSNSHGNNFLKGILF
;
A
#
# COMPACT_ATOMS: atom_id res chain seq x y z
N SER A 1 2.67 19.58 -8.08
CA SER A 1 2.85 18.79 -6.84
C SER A 1 1.85 19.23 -5.79
N PHE A 2 1.16 18.29 -5.17
CA PHE A 2 0.20 18.56 -4.07
C PHE A 2 0.81 18.32 -2.69
N LYS A 3 2.12 18.17 -2.62
CA LYS A 3 2.84 17.93 -1.37
C LYS A 3 2.61 19.05 -0.36
N LYS A 4 2.17 18.69 0.86
CA LYS A 4 1.86 19.63 1.97
C LYS A 4 0.76 20.66 1.64
N SER A 5 -0.08 20.37 0.65
CA SER A 5 -1.22 21.23 0.30
C SER A 5 -2.39 21.02 1.25
N ILE A 6 -3.27 22.00 1.36
CA ILE A 6 -4.52 21.91 2.11
C ILE A 6 -5.66 22.23 1.14
N PHE A 7 -6.56 21.26 0.98
CA PHE A 7 -7.79 21.42 0.23
C PHE A 7 -8.93 21.65 1.21
N HIS A 8 -9.53 22.83 1.18
CA HIS A 8 -10.62 23.21 2.09
C HIS A 8 -11.99 22.72 1.61
N ASN A 9 -12.18 22.67 0.31
CA ASN A 9 -13.42 22.23 -0.32
C ASN A 9 -13.24 20.84 -0.93
N SER A 10 -14.36 20.24 -1.35
CA SER A 10 -14.33 18.97 -2.09
C SER A 10 -13.49 19.07 -3.35
N VAL A 11 -12.73 18.01 -3.61
CA VAL A 11 -11.83 17.95 -4.77
C VAL A 11 -12.22 16.73 -5.62
N ASN A 12 -12.31 16.96 -6.92
CA ASN A 12 -12.63 15.92 -7.87
C ASN A 12 -11.46 15.68 -8.83
N PHE A 13 -10.86 14.50 -8.71
CA PHE A 13 -9.85 13.94 -9.62
C PHE A 13 -10.41 12.75 -10.40
N SER A 14 -11.74 12.64 -10.54
CA SER A 14 -12.36 11.52 -11.24
C SER A 14 -11.94 11.51 -12.71
N SER A 15 -11.67 10.31 -13.22
CA SER A 15 -11.24 10.05 -14.60
C SER A 15 -9.97 10.82 -15.02
N VAL A 16 -9.14 11.19 -14.06
CA VAL A 16 -7.85 11.81 -14.35
C VAL A 16 -6.82 10.72 -14.59
N ASP A 17 -6.08 10.88 -15.68
CA ASP A 17 -4.92 10.09 -16.00
C ASP A 17 -3.66 10.78 -15.44
N PHE A 18 -3.08 10.16 -14.41
CA PHE A 18 -1.86 10.64 -13.78
C PHE A 18 -0.64 9.96 -14.39
N GLU A 19 -0.25 10.42 -15.59
CA GLU A 19 1.02 10.03 -16.20
C GLU A 19 2.17 10.83 -15.61
N ALA A 20 3.26 10.17 -15.28
CA ALA A 20 4.55 10.82 -15.02
C ALA A 20 5.22 11.15 -16.35
N LYS A 21 4.75 12.17 -17.04
CA LYS A 21 5.14 12.50 -18.44
C LYS A 21 6.48 13.15 -18.54
N GLU A 22 7.33 13.32 -17.74
CA GLU A 22 8.71 13.80 -17.99
C GLU A 22 9.67 13.45 -16.84
N LEU A 23 10.60 12.68 -17.21
CA LEU A 23 12.02 12.56 -16.82
C LEU A 23 12.40 12.40 -15.35
N HIS A 24 11.66 12.64 -14.31
CA HIS A 24 12.16 12.43 -12.94
C HIS A 24 11.09 12.28 -11.86
N LEU A 25 9.82 12.23 -12.16
CA LEU A 25 8.79 12.05 -11.13
C LEU A 25 8.14 10.68 -11.24
N GLU A 26 8.84 9.65 -10.78
CA GLU A 26 8.26 8.32 -10.52
C GLU A 26 7.18 8.35 -9.42
N ILE A 27 6.87 9.55 -8.88
CA ILE A 27 6.02 9.70 -7.69
C ILE A 27 5.01 10.83 -7.92
N ILE A 28 3.72 10.50 -7.78
CA ILE A 28 2.62 11.47 -7.73
C ILE A 28 2.43 11.89 -6.27
N PRO A 29 2.81 13.12 -5.86
CA PRO A 29 2.98 13.46 -4.47
C PRO A 29 1.73 14.09 -3.84
N PHE A 30 1.04 13.33 -3.00
CA PHE A 30 0.08 13.82 -2.00
C PHE A 30 0.65 13.72 -0.56
N TYR A 31 1.96 13.68 -0.41
CA TYR A 31 2.64 13.57 0.86
C TYR A 31 2.29 14.70 1.82
N ARG A 32 1.77 14.38 3.01
CA ARG A 32 1.29 15.33 4.02
C ARG A 32 0.21 16.30 3.50
N THR A 33 -0.57 15.89 2.51
CA THR A 33 -1.71 16.68 2.02
C THR A 33 -2.89 16.54 2.96
N ILE A 34 -3.62 17.62 3.18
CA ILE A 34 -4.80 17.64 4.03
C ILE A 34 -6.03 17.89 3.17
N PHE A 35 -6.96 16.94 3.20
CA PHE A 35 -8.27 17.07 2.55
C PHE A 35 -9.33 17.33 3.64
N LYS A 36 -9.86 18.56 3.68
CA LYS A 36 -10.85 19.00 4.68
C LYS A 36 -12.28 18.58 4.34
N SER A 37 -12.53 18.23 3.08
CA SER A 37 -13.81 17.79 2.55
C SER A 37 -13.60 16.50 1.74
N ASP A 38 -14.65 16.01 1.08
CA ASP A 38 -14.58 14.82 0.26
C ASP A 38 -13.60 14.97 -0.89
N VAL A 39 -12.93 13.88 -1.22
CA VAL A 39 -12.07 13.80 -2.40
C VAL A 39 -12.44 12.57 -3.21
N SER A 40 -12.61 12.74 -4.53
CA SER A 40 -12.87 11.65 -5.43
C SER A 40 -11.70 11.44 -6.38
N PHE A 41 -11.26 10.18 -6.46
CA PHE A 41 -10.38 9.63 -7.47
C PHE A 41 -11.10 8.58 -8.33
N PHE A 42 -12.44 8.61 -8.35
CA PHE A 42 -13.24 7.63 -9.07
C PHE A 42 -12.76 7.48 -10.52
N ASN A 43 -12.52 6.25 -10.96
CA ASN A 43 -12.03 5.94 -12.31
C ASN A 43 -10.73 6.70 -12.68
N ALA A 44 -9.87 6.98 -11.71
CA ALA A 44 -8.57 7.62 -11.96
C ALA A 44 -7.47 6.57 -12.21
N TYR A 45 -6.51 6.91 -13.07
CA TYR A 45 -5.42 6.02 -13.46
C TYR A 45 -4.09 6.57 -12.97
N PHE A 46 -3.37 5.77 -12.17
CA PHE A 46 -2.07 6.15 -11.61
C PHE A 46 -1.00 5.21 -12.15
N HIS A 47 -0.26 5.65 -13.17
CA HIS A 47 0.79 4.85 -13.82
C HIS A 47 2.10 4.77 -13.03
N SER A 48 2.24 5.56 -11.97
CA SER A 48 3.41 5.63 -11.11
C SER A 48 3.04 5.49 -9.64
N LEU A 49 4.03 5.53 -8.74
CA LEU A 49 3.78 5.54 -7.31
C LEU A 49 2.96 6.77 -6.90
N VAL A 50 1.73 6.58 -6.42
CA VAL A 50 1.00 7.63 -5.74
C VAL A 50 1.32 7.60 -4.23
N ASN A 51 1.83 8.72 -3.74
CA ASN A 51 2.30 8.84 -2.37
C ASN A 51 1.34 9.67 -1.52
N PHE A 52 0.47 8.99 -0.77
CA PHE A 52 -0.40 9.59 0.25
C PHE A 52 0.20 9.52 1.67
N ARG A 53 1.46 9.19 1.80
CA ARG A 53 2.09 9.05 3.12
C ARG A 53 1.86 10.28 3.98
N LEU A 54 1.37 10.06 5.23
CA LEU A 54 1.02 11.10 6.19
C LEU A 54 -0.05 12.09 5.69
N ALA A 55 -0.84 11.72 4.68
CA ALA A 55 -2.00 12.51 4.28
C ALA A 55 -3.12 12.40 5.35
N THR A 56 -3.92 13.44 5.47
CA THR A 56 -5.06 13.48 6.39
C THR A 56 -6.34 13.71 5.62
N PHE A 57 -7.33 12.84 5.83
CA PHE A 57 -8.66 12.94 5.25
C PHE A 57 -9.67 13.20 6.37
N TYR A 58 -10.42 14.29 6.26
CA TYR A 58 -11.46 14.64 7.23
C TYR A 58 -12.83 14.09 6.86
N ASN A 59 -13.03 13.79 5.58
CA ASN A 59 -14.24 13.19 5.03
C ASN A 59 -13.88 11.98 4.15
N GLY A 60 -14.84 11.51 3.33
CA GLY A 60 -14.64 10.35 2.46
C GLY A 60 -13.58 10.56 1.38
N VAL A 61 -12.87 9.51 1.06
CA VAL A 61 -12.03 9.42 -0.12
C VAL A 61 -12.52 8.27 -1.00
N ASP A 62 -12.93 8.60 -2.22
CA ASP A 62 -13.48 7.64 -3.18
C ASP A 62 -12.37 7.14 -4.12
N PHE A 63 -12.11 5.83 -4.04
CA PHE A 63 -11.17 5.11 -4.91
C PHE A 63 -11.89 4.21 -5.92
N GLY A 64 -13.21 4.35 -6.08
CA GLY A 64 -14.00 3.48 -6.96
C GLY A 64 -13.42 3.42 -8.37
N GLU A 65 -13.30 2.21 -8.90
CA GLU A 65 -12.82 1.91 -10.26
C GLU A 65 -11.43 2.49 -10.60
N SER A 66 -10.71 3.02 -9.62
CA SER A 66 -9.35 3.55 -9.84
C SER A 66 -8.34 2.43 -10.05
N GLU A 67 -7.29 2.72 -10.81
CA GLU A 67 -6.16 1.83 -11.00
C GLU A 67 -4.86 2.43 -10.43
N PHE A 68 -4.26 1.72 -9.48
CA PHE A 68 -3.00 2.10 -8.84
C PHE A 68 -1.89 1.14 -9.24
N SER A 69 -0.92 1.58 -10.05
CA SER A 69 0.28 0.79 -10.32
C SER A 69 1.08 0.57 -9.04
N ASN A 70 1.22 1.60 -8.21
CA ASN A 70 1.80 1.48 -6.87
C ASN A 70 1.21 2.56 -5.94
N ILE A 71 0.96 2.23 -4.67
CA ILE A 71 0.37 3.16 -3.70
C ILE A 71 1.09 3.11 -2.36
N ASP A 72 1.27 4.29 -1.73
CA ASP A 72 1.76 4.44 -0.36
C ASP A 72 0.72 5.15 0.50
N LEU A 73 0.11 4.42 1.43
CA LEU A 73 -0.86 4.90 2.42
C LEU A 73 -0.25 4.92 3.84
N SER A 74 1.07 4.82 3.98
CA SER A 74 1.69 4.72 5.30
C SER A 74 1.48 5.97 6.14
N GLY A 75 0.92 5.78 7.34
CA GLY A 75 0.67 6.86 8.29
C GLY A 75 -0.43 7.86 7.87
N ILE A 76 -1.34 7.46 6.96
CA ILE A 76 -2.53 8.29 6.70
C ILE A 76 -3.40 8.39 7.97
N GLU A 77 -4.09 9.51 8.09
CA GLU A 77 -5.06 9.73 9.14
C GLU A 77 -6.46 9.92 8.56
N MET A 78 -7.41 9.11 9.05
CA MET A 78 -8.83 9.26 8.75
C MET A 78 -9.51 9.92 9.95
N LYS A 79 -9.96 11.16 9.80
CA LYS A 79 -10.62 11.96 10.85
C LYS A 79 -12.15 11.92 10.67
N ASN A 80 -12.91 12.27 11.72
CA ASN A 80 -14.35 12.48 11.65
C ASN A 80 -15.12 11.35 10.91
N ASP A 81 -14.82 10.10 11.21
CA ASP A 81 -15.43 8.93 10.53
C ASP A 81 -15.19 8.88 9.01
N ALA A 82 -14.17 9.57 8.51
CA ALA A 82 -13.74 9.46 7.13
C ALA A 82 -13.54 8.00 6.72
N LYS A 83 -13.88 7.68 5.47
CA LYS A 83 -13.85 6.30 4.95
C LYS A 83 -13.19 6.23 3.58
N LEU A 84 -12.58 5.08 3.31
CA LEU A 84 -12.28 4.69 1.93
C LEU A 84 -13.58 4.21 1.31
N ILE A 85 -14.06 4.93 0.29
CA ILE A 85 -15.30 4.63 -0.41
C ILE A 85 -14.96 3.84 -1.66
N ASN A 86 -15.74 2.80 -1.96
CA ASN A 86 -15.61 1.96 -3.16
C ASN A 86 -14.20 1.37 -3.38
N TYR A 87 -13.42 1.20 -2.30
CA TYR A 87 -12.07 0.64 -2.40
C TYR A 87 -12.06 -0.81 -2.93
N GLU A 88 -13.18 -1.51 -2.80
CA GLU A 88 -13.38 -2.88 -3.26
C GLU A 88 -13.38 -3.00 -4.79
N THR A 89 -13.77 -1.94 -5.51
CA THR A 89 -13.74 -1.88 -6.98
C THR A 89 -12.41 -1.33 -7.51
N ALA A 90 -11.57 -0.77 -6.63
CA ALA A 90 -10.26 -0.28 -7.01
C ALA A 90 -9.28 -1.41 -7.33
N THR A 91 -8.44 -1.19 -8.33
CA THR A 91 -7.35 -2.09 -8.69
C THR A 91 -6.03 -1.60 -8.08
N PHE A 92 -5.51 -2.36 -7.11
CA PHE A 92 -4.18 -2.14 -6.55
C PHE A 92 -3.24 -3.20 -7.15
N GLN A 93 -2.28 -2.77 -8.01
CA GLN A 93 -1.29 -3.70 -8.57
C GLN A 93 -0.19 -3.98 -7.54
N LEU A 94 0.36 -2.93 -6.92
CA LEU A 94 1.36 -3.02 -5.86
C LEU A 94 1.03 -2.10 -4.69
N VAL A 95 1.47 -2.48 -3.50
CA VAL A 95 1.60 -1.56 -2.36
C VAL A 95 3.07 -1.24 -2.14
N ASN A 96 3.39 0.03 -1.91
CA ASN A 96 4.78 0.49 -1.83
C ASN A 96 5.54 -0.16 -0.66
N ASN A 97 4.87 -0.36 0.46
CA ASN A 97 5.46 -0.91 1.67
C ASN A 97 4.48 -1.79 2.46
N ARG A 98 5.02 -2.55 3.43
CA ARG A 98 4.25 -3.43 4.30
C ARG A 98 3.14 -2.69 5.06
N ILE A 99 3.40 -1.45 5.53
CA ILE A 99 2.45 -0.67 6.33
C ILE A 99 1.20 -0.35 5.52
N THR A 100 1.34 -0.03 4.23
CA THR A 100 0.21 0.19 3.32
C THR A 100 -0.61 -1.08 3.14
N GLY A 101 0.02 -2.23 2.93
CA GLY A 101 -0.68 -3.52 2.83
C GLY A 101 -1.42 -3.87 4.11
N LEU A 102 -0.78 -3.67 5.27
CA LEU A 102 -1.38 -3.90 6.58
C LEU A 102 -2.58 -2.97 6.81
N TYR A 103 -2.48 -1.69 6.45
CA TYR A 103 -3.56 -0.72 6.57
C TYR A 103 -4.80 -1.15 5.76
N LEU A 104 -4.62 -1.47 4.48
CA LEU A 104 -5.72 -1.92 3.60
C LEU A 104 -6.36 -3.21 4.11
N LYS A 105 -5.55 -4.18 4.56
CA LYS A 105 -6.02 -5.41 5.19
C LYS A 105 -6.88 -5.16 6.42
N GLN A 106 -6.38 -4.34 7.35
CA GLN A 106 -7.13 -4.01 8.58
C GLN A 106 -8.41 -3.24 8.26
N TYR A 107 -8.38 -2.36 7.26
CA TYR A 107 -9.55 -1.64 6.79
C TYR A 107 -10.61 -2.61 6.23
N ALA A 108 -10.23 -3.53 5.35
CA ALA A 108 -11.13 -4.55 4.80
C ALA A 108 -11.73 -5.44 5.90
N LEU A 109 -10.92 -5.88 6.88
CA LEU A 109 -11.43 -6.64 8.03
C LEU A 109 -12.45 -5.85 8.86
N LYS A 110 -12.21 -4.55 9.09
CA LYS A 110 -13.17 -3.66 9.78
C LYS A 110 -14.50 -3.54 9.02
N MET A 111 -14.45 -3.61 7.70
CA MET A 111 -15.63 -3.57 6.82
C MET A 111 -16.27 -4.96 6.60
N ASN A 112 -15.80 -6.00 7.29
CA ASN A 112 -16.22 -7.40 7.10
C ASN A 112 -15.97 -7.94 5.68
N ASP A 113 -15.02 -7.37 4.95
CA ASP A 113 -14.64 -7.77 3.60
C ASP A 113 -13.46 -8.76 3.65
N SER A 114 -13.79 -10.03 3.89
CA SER A 114 -12.78 -11.10 4.00
C SER A 114 -12.04 -11.36 2.69
N VAL A 115 -12.67 -11.14 1.54
CA VAL A 115 -12.06 -11.38 0.22
C VAL A 115 -10.93 -10.38 -0.04
N ASN A 116 -11.20 -9.09 0.11
CA ASN A 116 -10.16 -8.07 -0.04
C ASN A 116 -9.12 -8.14 1.10
N ALA A 117 -9.51 -8.53 2.32
CA ALA A 117 -8.56 -8.75 3.40
C ALA A 117 -7.52 -9.83 3.05
N LEU A 118 -7.92 -10.93 2.40
CA LEU A 118 -6.99 -11.96 1.90
C LEU A 118 -6.10 -11.42 0.77
N LYS A 119 -6.67 -10.68 -0.19
CA LYS A 119 -5.91 -10.00 -1.25
C LYS A 119 -4.83 -9.09 -0.67
N PHE A 120 -5.19 -8.24 0.30
CA PHE A 120 -4.27 -7.32 0.94
C PHE A 120 -3.24 -8.01 1.85
N THR A 121 -3.58 -9.15 2.44
CA THR A 121 -2.61 -9.99 3.16
C THR A 121 -1.48 -10.44 2.24
N LYS A 122 -1.81 -10.89 1.03
CA LYS A 122 -0.80 -11.26 0.02
C LYS A 122 0.08 -10.07 -0.35
N MET A 123 -0.54 -8.90 -0.59
CA MET A 123 0.20 -7.68 -0.95
C MET A 123 1.10 -7.19 0.19
N GLU A 124 0.65 -7.29 1.45
CA GLU A 124 1.46 -7.02 2.66
C GLU A 124 2.71 -7.90 2.69
N MET A 125 2.54 -9.23 2.48
CA MET A 125 3.65 -10.18 2.52
C MET A 125 4.62 -9.99 1.35
N ASP A 126 4.11 -9.70 0.15
CA ASP A 126 4.95 -9.40 -1.01
C ASP A 126 5.75 -8.10 -0.84
N ALA A 127 5.16 -7.07 -0.22
CA ALA A 127 5.88 -5.83 0.13
C ALA A 127 6.95 -6.08 1.19
N TYR A 128 6.65 -6.90 2.21
CA TYR A 128 7.63 -7.28 3.23
C TYR A 128 8.80 -8.06 2.64
N ARG A 129 8.52 -9.01 1.74
CA ARG A 129 9.56 -9.74 1.01
C ARG A 129 10.48 -8.80 0.22
N ARG A 130 9.92 -7.84 -0.53
CA ARG A 130 10.75 -6.83 -1.25
C ARG A 130 11.65 -6.05 -0.31
N TYR A 131 11.11 -5.62 0.84
CA TYR A 131 11.89 -4.94 1.87
C TYR A 131 13.05 -5.81 2.40
N LEU A 132 12.80 -7.09 2.72
CA LEU A 132 13.85 -8.00 3.20
C LEU A 132 14.95 -8.21 2.16
N ILE A 133 14.57 -8.38 0.88
CA ILE A 133 15.53 -8.51 -0.23
C ILE A 133 16.38 -7.24 -0.35
N SER A 134 15.77 -6.06 -0.31
CA SER A 134 16.52 -4.79 -0.38
C SER A 134 17.48 -4.64 0.80
N LYS A 135 17.06 -5.04 2.01
CA LYS A 135 17.92 -5.03 3.21
C LYS A 135 19.14 -5.95 3.09
N LEU A 136 19.02 -7.07 2.37
CA LEU A 136 20.14 -7.98 2.12
C LEU A 136 21.12 -7.43 1.09
N SER A 137 20.64 -6.63 0.12
CA SER A 137 21.44 -6.07 -0.96
C SER A 137 22.17 -4.78 -0.59
N THR A 138 21.83 -4.14 0.53
CA THR A 138 22.53 -2.93 0.97
C THR A 138 23.87 -3.27 1.60
N ASP A 139 24.96 -2.71 1.00
CA ASP A 139 26.34 -2.80 1.51
C ASP A 139 26.62 -1.70 2.56
N GLU A 140 25.82 -1.66 3.63
CA GLU A 140 26.12 -0.73 4.72
C GLU A 140 27.12 -1.35 5.70
N THR A 141 28.22 -0.62 5.88
CA THR A 141 29.30 -0.70 6.89
C THR A 141 29.39 -1.93 7.79
N SER A 142 30.59 -2.51 7.81
CA SER A 142 31.03 -3.68 8.59
C SER A 142 30.75 -3.59 10.10
N GLY A 143 30.17 -4.65 10.67
CA GLY A 143 30.01 -4.83 12.12
C GLY A 143 29.16 -6.06 12.47
N ILE A 144 29.33 -6.56 13.70
CA ILE A 144 28.58 -7.74 14.22
C ILE A 144 27.07 -7.50 14.15
N ALA A 145 26.60 -6.26 14.38
CA ALA A 145 25.20 -5.90 14.28
C ALA A 145 24.64 -6.07 12.85
N LEU A 146 25.43 -5.78 11.83
CA LEU A 146 25.06 -5.97 10.43
C LEU A 146 24.87 -7.45 10.09
N VAL A 147 25.81 -8.30 10.54
CA VAL A 147 25.73 -9.77 10.32
C VAL A 147 24.46 -10.31 10.97
N LYS A 148 24.15 -9.91 12.20
CA LYS A 148 22.91 -10.31 12.88
C LYS A 148 21.68 -9.87 12.11
N ASN A 149 21.61 -8.60 11.69
CA ASN A 149 20.48 -8.06 10.92
C ASN A 149 20.27 -8.77 9.58
N LYS A 150 21.35 -9.18 8.90
CA LYS A 150 21.27 -9.96 7.65
C LYS A 150 20.79 -11.40 7.93
N ILE A 151 21.24 -12.02 9.02
CA ILE A 151 20.77 -13.37 9.43
C ILE A 151 19.28 -13.33 9.75
N ASP A 152 18.83 -12.36 10.56
CA ASP A 152 17.41 -12.18 10.90
C ASP A 152 16.56 -11.99 9.62
N ALA A 153 17.03 -11.14 8.68
CA ALA A 153 16.34 -10.94 7.41
C ALA A 153 16.29 -12.22 6.54
N LEU A 154 17.33 -13.03 6.56
CA LEU A 154 17.34 -14.32 5.85
C LEU A 154 16.35 -15.32 6.47
N LEU A 155 16.28 -15.39 7.79
CA LEU A 155 15.33 -16.26 8.51
C LEU A 155 13.89 -15.84 8.22
N ASP A 156 13.58 -14.54 8.30
CA ASP A 156 12.27 -14.00 7.97
C ASP A 156 11.88 -14.30 6.51
N LEU A 157 12.85 -14.17 5.59
CA LEU A 157 12.65 -14.47 4.18
C LEU A 157 12.36 -15.97 3.97
N ALA A 158 13.10 -16.84 4.65
CA ALA A 158 12.87 -18.30 4.60
C ALA A 158 11.46 -18.66 5.09
N ILE A 159 11.01 -18.08 6.21
CA ILE A 159 9.66 -18.27 6.75
C ILE A 159 8.60 -17.81 5.73
N LEU A 160 8.79 -16.64 5.09
CA LEU A 160 7.86 -16.15 4.08
C LEU A 160 7.79 -17.06 2.86
N TYR A 161 8.91 -17.61 2.41
CA TYR A 161 8.92 -18.57 1.29
C TYR A 161 8.25 -19.89 1.66
N LEU A 162 8.50 -20.43 2.86
CA LEU A 162 7.83 -21.63 3.35
C LEU A 162 6.33 -21.43 3.45
N ASN A 163 5.88 -20.30 4.00
CA ASN A 163 4.45 -19.97 4.08
C ASN A 163 3.82 -19.78 2.69
N LYS A 164 4.52 -19.12 1.76
CA LYS A 164 4.05 -19.00 0.38
C LYS A 164 3.97 -20.35 -0.33
N TRP A 165 4.93 -21.22 -0.10
CA TRP A 165 4.98 -22.55 -0.71
C TRP A 165 3.90 -23.47 -0.15
N SER A 166 3.68 -23.48 1.18
CA SER A 166 2.72 -24.36 1.83
C SER A 166 1.26 -23.97 1.54
N ASN A 167 0.90 -22.69 1.64
CA ASN A 167 -0.51 -22.28 1.56
C ASN A 167 -0.76 -20.95 0.80
N SER A 168 0.23 -20.44 0.07
CA SER A 168 0.14 -19.15 -0.63
C SER A 168 -0.32 -18.01 0.28
N HIS A 169 0.23 -17.91 1.49
CA HIS A 169 -0.13 -16.95 2.54
C HIS A 169 -1.60 -17.05 2.99
N GLY A 170 -2.12 -18.27 3.09
CA GLY A 170 -3.50 -18.53 3.51
C GLY A 170 -4.54 -18.51 2.39
N ASN A 171 -4.14 -18.17 1.16
CA ASN A 171 -5.07 -18.10 0.02
C ASN A 171 -5.33 -19.46 -0.66
N ASN A 172 -4.66 -20.53 -0.22
CA ASN A 172 -4.83 -21.85 -0.79
C ASN A 172 -4.88 -22.93 0.30
N PHE A 173 -6.09 -23.21 0.77
CA PHE A 173 -6.34 -24.20 1.81
C PHE A 173 -5.87 -25.62 1.44
N LEU A 174 -6.03 -26.02 0.16
CA LEU A 174 -5.62 -27.35 -0.30
C LEU A 174 -4.10 -27.57 -0.20
N LYS A 175 -3.30 -26.54 -0.46
CA LYS A 175 -1.85 -26.64 -0.26
C LYS A 175 -1.47 -26.80 1.21
N GLY A 176 -2.21 -26.14 2.13
CA GLY A 176 -1.96 -26.26 3.57
C GLY A 176 -2.26 -27.66 4.15
N ILE A 177 -3.13 -28.46 3.49
CA ILE A 177 -3.46 -29.82 3.92
C ILE A 177 -2.38 -30.83 3.46
N LEU A 178 -1.65 -30.54 2.39
CA LEU A 178 -0.64 -31.44 1.81
C LEU A 178 0.74 -31.32 2.49
N PHE A 179 0.86 -30.45 3.46
CA PHE A 179 2.02 -30.21 4.31
C PHE A 179 1.71 -30.47 5.78
#